data_315db17ea6ee5a4557f23afd6c621d08
#
_entry.id   315db17ea6ee5a4557f23afd6c621d08
#
_cell.length_a   1.000
_cell.length_b   1.000
_cell.length_c   1.000
_cell.angle_alpha   90.00
_cell.angle_beta   90.00
_cell.angle_gamma   90.00
#
_symmetry.space_group_name_H-M   'P 1'
#
loop_
_entity.id
_entity.type
_entity.pdbx_description
1 polymer ?
#
loop_
_entity_poly.entity_id
_entity_poly.type
_entity_poly.pdbx_seq_one_letter_code
_entity_poly.pdbx_strand_id
1 'polypeptide(L)'
;MVDEKVTAVGPVRVHTISTDKYKTNTIVWKMKAPLAKETVTLRALLPYVLQSGTADYPSVKALRTYLDELYGATLNVDLTKKGEHHIMTIRIDVANERFLPEQTPLLSKALQLLADLLFRPALDGGRFVTDIVEQEKRALRQRIQAVYDDKMRYANMRLVEEMCKGEPYALSPNGELEDVDAITAERLHRYYERALAEDELDLYVIGDIDEEEVLNTVRQRFLLPDRAEPARTPQAQAKARGEVKEVIERQDVKQGKLNIGYRTNVTYEDDDYYALQMFNGIFGGFSHSKLFINVREKESLAYYAASRLESHKGLLMVMSGIEPANYEKARRIIDEQMQAMKNGDFTDEEMAQTKAVIRNQLLETLDTPRGLVEVLYHNVVSTRKRPIDEWMAGTDQVTREDVVRVADKVELDTVYFLTGMEATEDGKTGV
;
A
#
# COMPACT_ATOMS: atom_id res chain seq x y z
N MET A 1 -8.39 -22.58 -9.01
CA MET A 1 -7.68 -22.59 -7.71
C MET A 1 -6.32 -22.00 -7.96
N VAL A 2 -5.86 -21.05 -7.15
CA VAL A 2 -4.50 -20.50 -7.27
C VAL A 2 -3.55 -21.49 -6.59
N ASP A 3 -2.56 -21.98 -7.32
CA ASP A 3 -1.53 -22.89 -6.81
C ASP A 3 -0.22 -22.10 -6.67
N GLU A 4 -0.01 -21.56 -5.47
CA GLU A 4 1.22 -20.85 -5.11
C GLU A 4 2.21 -21.84 -4.53
N LYS A 5 3.38 -21.95 -5.15
CA LYS A 5 4.51 -22.70 -4.60
C LYS A 5 5.58 -21.73 -4.13
N VAL A 6 6.07 -21.96 -2.91
CA VAL A 6 7.10 -21.12 -2.30
C VAL A 6 8.36 -21.93 -2.08
N THR A 7 9.43 -21.55 -2.76
CA THR A 7 10.74 -22.20 -2.70
C THR A 7 11.82 -21.22 -2.24
N ALA A 8 12.60 -21.58 -1.24
CA ALA A 8 13.74 -20.77 -0.82
C ALA A 8 14.92 -20.96 -1.78
N VAL A 9 15.44 -19.88 -2.34
CA VAL A 9 16.68 -19.84 -3.12
C VAL A 9 17.64 -18.87 -2.44
N GLY A 10 18.57 -19.41 -1.66
CA GLY A 10 19.35 -18.59 -0.73
C GLY A 10 18.43 -17.82 0.22
N PRO A 11 18.57 -16.49 0.36
CA PRO A 11 17.72 -15.68 1.22
C PRO A 11 16.40 -15.24 0.57
N VAL A 12 16.15 -15.59 -0.69
CA VAL A 12 14.97 -15.17 -1.43
C VAL A 12 13.87 -16.22 -1.32
N ARG A 13 12.66 -15.82 -0.94
CA ARG A 13 11.46 -16.64 -1.11
C ARG A 13 10.94 -16.44 -2.53
N VAL A 14 11.01 -17.50 -3.33
CA VAL A 14 10.51 -17.48 -4.71
C VAL A 14 9.11 -18.09 -4.73
N HIS A 15 8.15 -17.28 -5.11
CA HIS A 15 6.73 -17.63 -5.23
C HIS A 15 6.41 -17.84 -6.70
N THR A 16 6.17 -19.07 -7.11
CA THR A 16 5.77 -19.40 -8.48
C THR A 16 4.28 -19.70 -8.54
N ILE A 17 3.60 -19.07 -9.49
CA ILE A 17 2.18 -19.32 -9.78
C ILE A 17 2.05 -19.60 -11.27
N SER A 18 2.01 -20.89 -11.63
CA SER A 18 1.82 -21.32 -13.01
C SER A 18 0.35 -21.26 -13.39
N THR A 19 0.03 -20.48 -14.43
CA THR A 19 -1.33 -20.32 -14.94
C THR A 19 -1.32 -19.86 -16.39
N ASP A 20 -2.20 -20.43 -17.21
CA ASP A 20 -2.46 -20.07 -18.62
C ASP A 20 -3.47 -18.93 -18.79
N LYS A 21 -3.96 -18.37 -17.67
CA LYS A 21 -4.97 -17.31 -17.65
C LYS A 21 -4.49 -16.02 -18.31
N TYR A 22 -3.19 -15.74 -18.28
CA TYR A 22 -2.61 -14.49 -18.78
C TYR A 22 -1.76 -14.73 -20.03
N LYS A 23 -1.76 -13.75 -20.94
CA LYS A 23 -0.88 -13.71 -22.11
C LYS A 23 0.48 -13.06 -21.83
N THR A 24 0.68 -12.63 -20.60
CA THR A 24 1.93 -12.02 -20.10
C THR A 24 2.44 -12.80 -18.91
N ASN A 25 3.75 -12.74 -18.70
CA ASN A 25 4.38 -13.17 -17.47
C ASN A 25 4.66 -11.92 -16.61
N THR A 26 4.33 -12.00 -15.34
CA THR A 26 4.55 -10.91 -14.37
C THR A 26 5.58 -11.34 -13.34
N ILE A 27 6.61 -10.54 -13.18
CA ILE A 27 7.69 -10.72 -12.21
C ILE A 27 7.59 -9.58 -11.19
N VAL A 28 7.50 -9.90 -9.89
CA VAL A 28 7.39 -8.90 -8.83
C VAL A 28 8.41 -9.18 -7.75
N TRP A 29 9.35 -8.28 -7.59
CA TRP A 29 10.30 -8.27 -6.48
C TRP A 29 9.80 -7.37 -5.37
N LYS A 30 9.79 -7.87 -4.15
CA LYS A 30 9.43 -7.10 -2.96
C LYS A 30 10.54 -7.16 -1.91
N MET A 31 10.86 -5.99 -1.34
CA MET A 31 11.79 -5.83 -0.23
C MET A 31 11.04 -5.24 0.95
N LYS A 32 10.94 -5.98 2.04
CA LYS A 32 10.23 -5.59 3.26
C LYS A 32 11.21 -5.25 4.37
N ALA A 33 11.07 -4.07 4.95
CA ALA A 33 11.83 -3.62 6.12
C ALA A 33 10.92 -2.93 7.12
N PRO A 34 11.36 -2.76 8.38
CA PRO A 34 10.69 -1.87 9.33
C PRO A 34 10.57 -0.44 8.79
N LEU A 35 9.43 0.19 9.04
CA LEU A 35 9.23 1.61 8.76
C LEU A 35 9.98 2.42 9.83
N ALA A 36 11.03 3.14 9.44
CA ALA A 36 11.91 3.86 10.36
C ALA A 36 12.30 5.23 9.82
N LYS A 37 12.33 6.24 10.68
CA LYS A 37 12.61 7.64 10.31
C LYS A 37 13.97 7.78 9.61
N GLU A 38 14.99 7.08 10.09
CA GLU A 38 16.36 7.17 9.59
C GLU A 38 16.51 6.66 8.15
N THR A 39 15.57 5.82 7.69
CA THR A 39 15.68 5.13 6.40
C THR A 39 14.55 5.42 5.44
N VAL A 40 13.41 5.93 5.92
CA VAL A 40 12.19 6.09 5.10
C VAL A 40 12.43 6.89 3.82
N THR A 41 13.18 8.00 3.88
CA THR A 41 13.43 8.86 2.72
C THR A 41 14.47 8.26 1.77
N LEU A 42 15.52 7.59 2.30
CA LEU A 42 16.46 6.82 1.49
C LEU A 42 15.74 5.70 0.73
N ARG A 43 14.87 4.98 1.44
CA ARG A 43 14.08 3.89 0.90
C ARG A 43 13.07 4.38 -0.14
N ALA A 44 12.52 5.59 0.04
CA ALA A 44 11.63 6.22 -0.91
C ALA A 44 12.31 6.61 -2.23
N LEU A 45 13.62 6.85 -2.20
CA LEU A 45 14.40 7.23 -3.38
C LEU A 45 14.98 6.01 -4.12
N LEU A 46 15.42 4.99 -3.38
CA LEU A 46 16.21 3.88 -3.90
C LEU A 46 15.60 3.16 -5.13
N PRO A 47 14.34 2.70 -5.14
CA PRO A 47 13.80 1.94 -6.27
C PRO A 47 13.74 2.77 -7.56
N TYR A 48 13.60 4.08 -7.46
CA TYR A 48 13.60 4.97 -8.63
C TYR A 48 15.00 5.16 -9.20
N VAL A 49 16.02 5.21 -8.35
CA VAL A 49 17.42 5.22 -8.80
C VAL A 49 17.79 3.89 -9.46
N LEU A 50 17.36 2.76 -8.89
CA LEU A 50 17.61 1.43 -9.47
C LEU A 50 16.96 1.28 -10.86
N GLN A 51 15.72 1.76 -11.04
CA GLN A 51 15.05 1.69 -12.34
C GLN A 51 15.60 2.67 -13.39
N SER A 52 16.51 3.57 -13.02
CA SER A 52 17.06 4.57 -13.93
C SER A 52 18.23 4.06 -14.77
N GLY A 53 18.81 2.90 -14.44
CA GLY A 53 19.83 2.26 -15.25
C GLY A 53 20.57 1.12 -14.58
N THR A 54 21.16 0.27 -15.40
CA THR A 54 22.02 -0.84 -15.00
C THR A 54 23.43 -0.65 -15.57
N ALA A 55 24.37 -1.52 -15.20
CA ALA A 55 25.71 -1.51 -15.78
C ALA A 55 25.70 -1.67 -17.32
N ASP A 56 24.78 -2.49 -17.83
CA ASP A 56 24.68 -2.75 -19.27
C ASP A 56 23.78 -1.71 -19.98
N TYR A 57 22.82 -1.11 -19.29
CA TYR A 57 21.91 -0.06 -19.78
C TYR A 57 21.99 1.16 -18.87
N PRO A 58 23.06 1.98 -18.96
CA PRO A 58 23.41 2.98 -17.94
C PRO A 58 22.56 4.25 -17.97
N SER A 59 21.49 4.29 -18.73
CA SER A 59 20.57 5.42 -18.79
C SER A 59 19.12 4.98 -18.99
N VAL A 60 18.18 5.83 -18.57
CA VAL A 60 16.72 5.62 -18.76
C VAL A 60 16.41 5.37 -20.24
N LYS A 61 17.08 6.06 -21.17
CA LYS A 61 16.88 5.86 -22.60
C LYS A 61 17.32 4.46 -23.04
N ALA A 62 18.54 4.04 -22.67
CA ALA A 62 19.05 2.71 -23.01
C ALA A 62 18.17 1.60 -22.44
N LEU A 63 17.73 1.75 -21.19
CA LEU A 63 16.85 0.79 -20.54
C LEU A 63 15.47 0.72 -21.22
N ARG A 64 14.90 1.86 -21.61
CA ARG A 64 13.62 1.88 -22.37
C ARG A 64 13.76 1.19 -23.72
N THR A 65 14.85 1.48 -24.48
CA THR A 65 15.10 0.79 -25.74
C THR A 65 15.16 -0.73 -25.54
N TYR A 66 15.82 -1.20 -24.48
CA TYR A 66 15.86 -2.63 -24.18
C TYR A 66 14.46 -3.21 -23.81
N LEU A 67 13.66 -2.47 -23.04
CA LEU A 67 12.28 -2.89 -22.74
C LEU A 67 11.41 -2.96 -24.01
N ASP A 68 11.62 -2.05 -24.97
CA ASP A 68 10.94 -2.10 -26.29
C ASP A 68 11.38 -3.34 -27.07
N GLU A 69 12.67 -3.72 -27.04
CA GLU A 69 13.20 -4.94 -27.63
C GLU A 69 12.63 -6.23 -26.98
N LEU A 70 12.18 -6.14 -25.73
CA LEU A 70 11.43 -7.19 -25.05
C LEU A 70 9.92 -7.12 -25.32
N TYR A 71 9.55 -6.74 -26.55
CA TYR A 71 8.16 -6.60 -27.02
C TYR A 71 7.32 -5.65 -26.18
N GLY A 72 7.90 -4.53 -25.77
CA GLY A 72 7.22 -3.52 -24.97
C GLY A 72 7.01 -3.93 -23.51
N ALA A 73 7.96 -4.66 -22.93
CA ALA A 73 7.95 -4.98 -21.52
C ALA A 73 7.84 -3.71 -20.67
N THR A 74 7.13 -3.79 -19.57
CA THR A 74 7.00 -2.66 -18.64
C THR A 74 7.80 -2.89 -17.36
N LEU A 75 8.42 -1.82 -16.87
CA LEU A 75 9.14 -1.80 -15.61
C LEU A 75 8.51 -0.72 -14.73
N ASN A 76 8.02 -1.11 -13.57
CA ASN A 76 7.36 -0.23 -12.62
C ASN A 76 7.94 -0.42 -11.22
N VAL A 77 8.04 0.67 -10.47
CA VAL A 77 8.39 0.64 -9.05
C VAL A 77 7.29 1.27 -8.23
N ASP A 78 7.11 0.76 -7.01
CA ASP A 78 6.10 1.25 -6.08
C ASP A 78 6.59 1.17 -4.64
N LEU A 79 6.03 2.00 -3.78
CA LEU A 79 6.30 2.08 -2.36
C LEU A 79 4.99 2.03 -1.59
N THR A 80 4.89 1.09 -0.67
CA THR A 80 3.72 0.94 0.18
C THR A 80 4.13 0.73 1.62
N LYS A 81 3.20 1.00 2.54
CA LYS A 81 3.31 0.54 3.93
C LYS A 81 2.16 -0.42 4.24
N LYS A 82 2.46 -1.50 4.97
CA LYS A 82 1.48 -2.44 5.52
C LYS A 82 1.81 -2.63 7.00
N GLY A 83 0.94 -2.15 7.88
CA GLY A 83 1.31 -2.01 9.28
C GLY A 83 2.59 -1.17 9.41
N GLU A 84 3.52 -1.60 10.23
CA GLU A 84 4.79 -0.90 10.47
C GLU A 84 5.93 -1.36 9.55
N HIS A 85 5.57 -1.90 8.37
CA HIS A 85 6.54 -2.30 7.34
C HIS A 85 6.52 -1.33 6.15
N HIS A 86 7.71 -0.99 5.66
CA HIS A 86 7.93 -0.26 4.42
C HIS A 86 8.34 -1.24 3.32
N ILE A 87 7.58 -1.29 2.25
CA ILE A 87 7.71 -2.28 1.19
C ILE A 87 8.08 -1.56 -0.11
N MET A 88 9.26 -1.89 -0.65
CA MET A 88 9.64 -1.54 -2.02
C MET A 88 9.21 -2.65 -2.96
N THR A 89 8.63 -2.27 -4.08
CA THR A 89 8.21 -3.22 -5.12
C THR A 89 8.84 -2.82 -6.46
N ILE A 90 9.44 -3.78 -7.16
CA ILE A 90 9.84 -3.65 -8.56
C ILE A 90 9.06 -4.69 -9.34
N ARG A 91 8.34 -4.28 -10.39
CA ARG A 91 7.54 -5.17 -11.22
C ARG A 91 7.95 -5.06 -12.68
N ILE A 92 8.11 -6.20 -13.33
CA ILE A 92 8.29 -6.33 -14.76
C ILE A 92 7.14 -7.17 -15.31
N ASP A 93 6.43 -6.63 -16.29
CA ASP A 93 5.44 -7.38 -17.07
C ASP A 93 6.00 -7.56 -18.48
N VAL A 94 6.04 -8.79 -18.96
CA VAL A 94 6.58 -9.15 -20.27
C VAL A 94 5.62 -10.08 -21.01
N ALA A 95 5.56 -9.97 -22.33
CA ALA A 95 4.75 -10.89 -23.14
C ALA A 95 5.22 -12.33 -22.93
N ASN A 96 4.29 -13.27 -22.95
CA ASN A 96 4.66 -14.69 -22.99
C ASN A 96 5.04 -15.06 -24.42
N GLU A 97 6.23 -15.61 -24.60
CA GLU A 97 6.82 -15.98 -25.88
C GLU A 97 5.97 -16.97 -26.69
N ARG A 98 5.14 -17.77 -26.03
CA ARG A 98 4.21 -18.71 -26.71
C ARG A 98 3.20 -18.01 -27.63
N PHE A 99 2.93 -16.75 -27.41
CA PHE A 99 2.00 -15.95 -28.21
C PHE A 99 2.70 -15.12 -29.29
N LEU A 100 4.02 -15.24 -29.43
CA LEU A 100 4.81 -14.46 -30.37
C LEU A 100 5.34 -15.33 -31.53
N PRO A 101 5.55 -14.73 -32.70
CA PRO A 101 6.09 -15.45 -33.85
C PRO A 101 7.51 -15.98 -33.63
N GLU A 102 8.30 -15.24 -32.87
CA GLU A 102 9.67 -15.58 -32.51
C GLU A 102 9.72 -16.10 -31.07
N GLN A 103 10.36 -17.25 -30.89
CA GLN A 103 10.53 -17.85 -29.57
C GLN A 103 11.76 -17.27 -28.85
N THR A 104 11.77 -15.96 -28.64
CA THR A 104 12.77 -15.32 -27.79
C THR A 104 12.44 -15.63 -26.32
N PRO A 105 13.41 -16.06 -25.48
CA PRO A 105 13.13 -16.41 -24.08
C PRO A 105 12.91 -15.14 -23.23
N LEU A 106 11.74 -14.56 -23.37
CA LEU A 106 11.42 -13.24 -22.78
C LEU A 106 11.35 -13.27 -21.26
N LEU A 107 10.80 -14.34 -20.68
CA LEU A 107 10.76 -14.49 -19.23
C LEU A 107 12.18 -14.53 -18.64
N SER A 108 13.07 -15.33 -19.23
CA SER A 108 14.47 -15.43 -18.77
C SER A 108 15.21 -14.09 -18.90
N LYS A 109 15.00 -13.36 -20.00
CA LYS A 109 15.58 -12.02 -20.20
C LYS A 109 15.01 -10.99 -19.20
N ALA A 110 13.74 -11.05 -18.88
CA ALA A 110 13.12 -10.17 -17.89
C ALA A 110 13.62 -10.46 -16.45
N LEU A 111 13.80 -11.74 -16.10
CA LEU A 111 14.45 -12.14 -14.85
C LEU A 111 15.91 -11.67 -14.77
N GLN A 112 16.65 -11.78 -15.89
CA GLN A 112 18.02 -11.25 -15.99
C GLN A 112 18.03 -9.74 -15.78
N LEU A 113 17.11 -8.99 -16.45
CA LEU A 113 17.00 -7.55 -16.26
C LEU A 113 16.72 -7.17 -14.81
N LEU A 114 15.81 -7.90 -14.13
CA LEU A 114 15.54 -7.66 -12.72
C LEU A 114 16.80 -7.92 -11.87
N ALA A 115 17.55 -8.99 -12.13
CA ALA A 115 18.81 -9.25 -11.44
C ALA A 115 19.84 -8.12 -11.69
N ASP A 116 19.94 -7.61 -12.92
CA ASP A 116 20.85 -6.51 -13.24
C ASP A 116 20.44 -5.20 -12.55
N LEU A 117 19.15 -4.89 -12.48
CA LEU A 117 18.65 -3.74 -11.70
C LEU A 117 19.01 -3.84 -10.21
N LEU A 118 18.92 -5.05 -9.65
CA LEU A 118 19.13 -5.28 -8.22
C LEU A 118 20.61 -5.41 -7.84
N PHE A 119 21.45 -6.04 -8.68
CA PHE A 119 22.80 -6.43 -8.30
C PHE A 119 23.90 -5.79 -9.15
N ARG A 120 23.52 -5.17 -10.26
CA ARG A 120 24.42 -4.48 -11.20
C ARG A 120 23.84 -3.14 -11.62
N PRO A 121 23.43 -2.27 -10.66
CA PRO A 121 22.91 -0.96 -10.99
C PRO A 121 23.98 -0.09 -11.67
N ALA A 122 23.56 1.01 -12.31
CA ALA A 122 24.50 1.98 -12.89
C ALA A 122 25.30 2.68 -11.79
N LEU A 123 26.61 2.45 -11.75
CA LEU A 123 27.54 3.01 -10.77
C LEU A 123 28.63 3.84 -11.45
N ASP A 124 29.15 4.84 -10.74
CA ASP A 124 30.33 5.61 -11.07
C ASP A 124 31.27 5.63 -9.87
N GLY A 125 32.50 5.13 -10.03
CA GLY A 125 33.46 5.06 -8.95
C GLY A 125 33.00 4.25 -7.72
N GLY A 126 32.18 3.20 -7.92
CA GLY A 126 31.68 2.33 -6.85
C GLY A 126 30.50 2.90 -6.05
N ARG A 127 29.83 3.93 -6.56
CA ARG A 127 28.64 4.55 -5.98
C ARG A 127 27.60 4.82 -7.07
N PHE A 128 26.37 5.13 -6.70
CA PHE A 128 25.36 5.54 -7.68
C PHE A 128 25.82 6.76 -8.48
N VAL A 129 25.42 6.82 -9.75
CA VAL A 129 25.71 7.99 -10.61
C VAL A 129 25.03 9.22 -10.01
N THR A 130 25.82 10.23 -9.67
CA THR A 130 25.36 11.44 -8.97
C THR A 130 24.21 12.14 -9.70
N ASP A 131 24.32 12.28 -11.03
CA ASP A 131 23.30 12.95 -11.83
C ASP A 131 21.94 12.23 -11.79
N ILE A 132 21.96 10.88 -11.77
CA ILE A 132 20.74 10.06 -11.61
C ILE A 132 20.13 10.32 -10.23
N VAL A 133 20.95 10.28 -9.18
CA VAL A 133 20.47 10.54 -7.80
C VAL A 133 19.86 11.92 -7.69
N GLU A 134 20.51 12.96 -8.22
CA GLU A 134 19.98 14.33 -8.18
C GLU A 134 18.71 14.50 -9.02
N GLN A 135 18.60 13.82 -10.15
CA GLN A 135 17.37 13.79 -10.95
C GLN A 135 16.22 13.16 -10.16
N GLU A 136 16.46 11.99 -9.54
CA GLU A 136 15.42 11.28 -8.78
C GLU A 136 15.06 12.00 -7.47
N LYS A 137 15.99 12.72 -6.84
CA LYS A 137 15.70 13.64 -5.72
C LYS A 137 14.71 14.74 -6.13
N ARG A 138 14.89 15.34 -7.30
CA ARG A 138 13.92 16.34 -7.81
C ARG A 138 12.54 15.71 -8.02
N ALA A 139 12.49 14.52 -8.61
CA ALA A 139 11.25 13.78 -8.79
C ALA A 139 10.60 13.39 -7.46
N LEU A 140 11.40 12.99 -6.45
CA LEU A 140 10.91 12.66 -5.12
C LEU A 140 10.28 13.88 -4.43
N ARG A 141 10.93 15.06 -4.50
CA ARG A 141 10.32 16.31 -3.98
C ARG A 141 8.95 16.58 -4.61
N GLN A 142 8.85 16.41 -5.93
CA GLN A 142 7.57 16.60 -6.62
C GLN A 142 6.51 15.59 -6.17
N ARG A 143 6.87 14.32 -5.98
CA ARG A 143 5.95 13.30 -5.45
C ARG A 143 5.47 13.63 -4.03
N ILE A 144 6.36 14.07 -3.16
CA ILE A 144 6.00 14.51 -1.80
C ILE A 144 5.09 15.74 -1.88
N GLN A 145 5.49 16.75 -2.66
CA GLN A 145 4.70 17.99 -2.80
C GLN A 145 3.31 17.75 -3.37
N ALA A 146 3.16 16.81 -4.31
CA ALA A 146 1.86 16.46 -4.88
C ALA A 146 0.83 15.97 -3.84
N VAL A 147 1.27 15.43 -2.70
CA VAL A 147 0.38 15.08 -1.59
C VAL A 147 -0.17 16.33 -0.90
N TYR A 148 0.65 17.37 -0.76
CA TYR A 148 0.23 18.65 -0.16
C TYR A 148 -0.74 19.43 -1.06
N ASP A 149 -0.61 19.27 -2.37
CA ASP A 149 -1.48 19.94 -3.35
C ASP A 149 -2.86 19.25 -3.44
N ASP A 150 -2.92 17.94 -3.28
CA ASP A 150 -4.16 17.16 -3.20
C ASP A 150 -4.72 17.19 -1.76
N LYS A 151 -5.67 18.07 -1.49
CA LYS A 151 -6.22 18.30 -0.15
C LYS A 151 -6.92 17.08 0.46
N MET A 152 -7.39 16.13 -0.33
CA MET A 152 -7.94 14.87 0.17
C MET A 152 -6.81 13.95 0.67
N ARG A 153 -5.75 13.79 -0.12
CA ARG A 153 -4.55 13.02 0.28
C ARG A 153 -3.85 13.68 1.48
N TYR A 154 -3.73 15.00 1.45
CA TYR A 154 -3.18 15.77 2.55
C TYR A 154 -3.93 15.54 3.87
N ALA A 155 -5.26 15.68 3.87
CA ALA A 155 -6.06 15.44 5.06
C ALA A 155 -5.94 14.01 5.60
N ASN A 156 -5.84 13.01 4.71
CA ASN A 156 -5.60 11.62 5.10
C ASN A 156 -4.21 11.44 5.74
N MET A 157 -3.18 12.04 5.16
CA MET A 157 -1.83 12.01 5.70
C MET A 157 -1.80 12.65 7.09
N ARG A 158 -2.37 13.85 7.23
CA ARG A 158 -2.44 14.58 8.50
C ARG A 158 -3.21 13.82 9.58
N LEU A 159 -4.35 13.19 9.22
CA LEU A 159 -5.06 12.32 10.16
C LEU A 159 -4.15 11.20 10.69
N VAL A 160 -3.43 10.51 9.80
CA VAL A 160 -2.53 9.41 10.20
C VAL A 160 -1.36 9.92 11.05
N GLU A 161 -0.75 11.04 10.71
CA GLU A 161 0.31 11.66 11.50
C GLU A 161 -0.14 12.03 12.91
N GLU A 162 -1.32 12.63 13.03
CA GLU A 162 -1.87 13.05 14.32
C GLU A 162 -2.34 11.86 15.18
N MET A 163 -2.98 10.86 14.57
CA MET A 163 -3.47 9.65 15.20
C MET A 163 -2.33 8.74 15.66
N CYS A 164 -1.31 8.56 14.81
CA CYS A 164 -0.19 7.67 15.03
C CYS A 164 1.07 8.41 15.54
N LYS A 165 0.92 9.61 16.12
CA LYS A 165 2.05 10.38 16.62
C LYS A 165 2.90 9.58 17.61
N GLY A 166 4.19 9.44 17.29
CA GLY A 166 5.14 8.63 18.06
C GLY A 166 5.15 7.14 17.68
N GLU A 167 4.36 6.72 16.72
CA GLU A 167 4.39 5.37 16.16
C GLU A 167 5.06 5.39 14.77
N PRO A 168 5.79 4.33 14.37
CA PRO A 168 6.39 4.27 13.02
C PRO A 168 5.37 4.50 11.89
N TYR A 169 4.13 4.07 12.09
CA TYR A 169 3.07 4.22 11.09
C TYR A 169 2.74 5.68 10.73
N ALA A 170 3.09 6.67 11.58
CA ALA A 170 2.93 8.08 11.26
C ALA A 170 3.77 8.51 10.04
N LEU A 171 4.88 7.82 9.75
CA LEU A 171 5.78 8.15 8.65
C LEU A 171 5.12 7.93 7.28
N SER A 172 5.38 8.86 6.37
CA SER A 172 4.98 8.71 4.96
C SER A 172 5.85 7.67 4.25
N PRO A 173 5.30 6.75 3.45
CA PRO A 173 6.12 5.84 2.64
C PRO A 173 6.94 6.56 1.57
N ASN A 174 6.58 7.80 1.22
CA ASN A 174 7.34 8.64 0.29
C ASN A 174 8.50 9.39 0.96
N GLY A 175 8.72 9.21 2.27
CA GLY A 175 9.74 9.92 3.02
C GLY A 175 9.36 11.35 3.39
N GLU A 176 10.31 12.08 3.91
CA GLU A 176 10.16 13.44 4.43
C GLU A 176 10.90 14.43 3.52
N LEU A 177 10.26 15.56 3.19
CA LEU A 177 10.81 16.57 2.29
C LEU A 177 12.14 17.13 2.79
N GLU A 178 12.24 17.36 4.09
CA GLU A 178 13.42 17.93 4.77
C GLU A 178 14.65 17.04 4.69
N ASP A 179 14.46 15.71 4.54
CA ASP A 179 15.55 14.74 4.50
C ASP A 179 16.16 14.57 3.09
N VAL A 180 15.44 15.01 2.04
CA VAL A 180 15.83 14.75 0.64
C VAL A 180 17.18 15.38 0.30
N ASP A 181 17.44 16.60 0.79
CA ASP A 181 18.69 17.32 0.48
C ASP A 181 19.93 16.64 1.05
N ALA A 182 19.80 16.01 2.21
CA ALA A 182 20.87 15.31 2.89
C ALA A 182 21.27 13.97 2.25
N ILE A 183 20.55 13.50 1.21
CA ILE A 183 20.87 12.26 0.50
C ILE A 183 21.95 12.51 -0.54
N THR A 184 23.09 11.85 -0.37
CA THR A 184 24.17 11.80 -1.37
C THR A 184 24.22 10.45 -2.06
N ALA A 185 24.89 10.37 -3.22
CA ALA A 185 25.09 9.12 -3.95
C ALA A 185 25.76 8.03 -3.09
N GLU A 186 26.75 8.41 -2.26
CA GLU A 186 27.43 7.49 -1.34
C GLU A 186 26.51 7.01 -0.21
N ARG A 187 25.72 7.93 0.38
CA ARG A 187 24.77 7.59 1.46
C ARG A 187 23.70 6.64 0.94
N LEU A 188 23.18 6.90 -0.24
CA LEU A 188 22.17 6.05 -0.87
C LEU A 188 22.74 4.68 -1.25
N HIS A 189 23.99 4.64 -1.76
CA HIS A 189 24.65 3.38 -2.11
C HIS A 189 24.90 2.50 -0.87
N ARG A 190 25.39 3.08 0.22
CA ARG A 190 25.53 2.34 1.50
C ARG A 190 24.19 1.82 2.02
N TYR A 191 23.12 2.60 1.83
CA TYR A 191 21.79 2.15 2.21
C TYR A 191 21.32 0.99 1.31
N TYR A 192 21.58 1.05 0.02
CA TYR A 192 21.26 -0.03 -0.92
C TYR A 192 21.95 -1.35 -0.54
N GLU A 193 23.25 -1.31 -0.23
CA GLU A 193 23.99 -2.50 0.23
C GLU A 193 23.38 -3.06 1.53
N ARG A 194 23.04 -2.19 2.46
CA ARG A 194 22.38 -2.55 3.70
C ARG A 194 21.00 -3.16 3.44
N ALA A 195 20.18 -2.57 2.58
CA ALA A 195 18.85 -3.07 2.25
C ALA A 195 18.91 -4.47 1.62
N LEU A 196 19.87 -4.74 0.72
CA LEU A 196 20.09 -6.08 0.17
C LEU A 196 20.53 -7.08 1.23
N ALA A 197 21.25 -6.65 2.27
CA ALA A 197 21.73 -7.51 3.33
C ALA A 197 20.69 -7.80 4.42
N GLU A 198 19.78 -6.86 4.71
CA GLU A 198 18.93 -6.90 5.90
C GLU A 198 17.42 -7.08 5.59
N ASP A 199 16.94 -6.67 4.39
CA ASP A 199 15.51 -6.74 4.08
C ASP A 199 15.02 -8.18 3.86
N GLU A 200 13.74 -8.46 4.17
CA GLU A 200 13.09 -9.67 3.70
C GLU A 200 12.81 -9.56 2.20
N LEU A 201 13.13 -10.63 1.45
CA LEU A 201 13.13 -10.64 0.00
C LEU A 201 12.15 -11.67 -0.54
N ASP A 202 11.20 -11.21 -1.35
CA ASP A 202 10.21 -12.05 -2.03
C ASP A 202 10.23 -11.78 -3.53
N LEU A 203 10.26 -12.87 -4.31
CA LEU A 203 10.16 -12.82 -5.76
C LEU A 203 8.93 -13.63 -6.21
N TYR A 204 7.96 -12.95 -6.79
CA TYR A 204 6.80 -13.58 -7.42
C TYR A 204 7.01 -13.69 -8.92
N VAL A 205 6.73 -14.87 -9.47
CA VAL A 205 6.71 -15.11 -10.93
C VAL A 205 5.38 -15.78 -11.29
N ILE A 206 4.59 -15.08 -12.10
CA ILE A 206 3.21 -15.46 -12.42
C ILE A 206 3.02 -15.51 -13.93
N GLY A 207 2.46 -16.59 -14.45
CA GLY A 207 2.13 -16.76 -15.86
C GLY A 207 2.17 -18.21 -16.29
N ASP A 208 2.14 -18.46 -17.59
CA ASP A 208 2.35 -19.78 -18.15
C ASP A 208 3.87 -20.07 -18.18
N ILE A 209 4.39 -20.57 -17.06
CA ILE A 209 5.82 -20.67 -16.75
C ILE A 209 6.23 -22.11 -16.47
N ASP A 210 7.47 -22.44 -16.80
CA ASP A 210 8.16 -23.61 -16.27
C ASP A 210 8.82 -23.25 -14.94
N GLU A 211 8.36 -23.87 -13.86
CA GLU A 211 8.81 -23.59 -12.50
C GLU A 211 10.30 -23.89 -12.30
N GLU A 212 10.78 -25.04 -12.84
CA GLU A 212 12.17 -25.44 -12.74
C GLU A 212 13.10 -24.46 -13.49
N GLU A 213 12.69 -24.01 -14.67
CA GLU A 213 13.44 -23.01 -15.45
C GLU A 213 13.55 -21.69 -14.68
N VAL A 214 12.44 -21.22 -14.06
CA VAL A 214 12.43 -20.03 -13.19
C VAL A 214 13.40 -20.22 -12.03
N LEU A 215 13.29 -21.31 -11.28
CA LEU A 215 14.14 -21.56 -10.12
C LEU A 215 15.62 -21.68 -10.50
N ASN A 216 15.94 -22.30 -11.63
CA ASN A 216 17.30 -22.41 -12.14
C ASN A 216 17.85 -21.03 -12.54
N THR A 217 17.05 -20.19 -13.19
CA THR A 217 17.44 -18.82 -13.53
C THR A 217 17.69 -18.00 -12.27
N VAL A 218 16.84 -18.12 -11.25
CA VAL A 218 17.04 -17.43 -9.97
C VAL A 218 18.30 -17.89 -9.27
N ARG A 219 18.56 -19.21 -9.18
CA ARG A 219 19.80 -19.75 -8.59
C ARG A 219 21.07 -19.25 -9.27
N GLN A 220 21.02 -19.03 -10.58
CA GLN A 220 22.18 -18.57 -11.36
C GLN A 220 22.40 -17.06 -11.31
N ARG A 221 21.33 -16.27 -11.19
CA ARG A 221 21.37 -14.81 -11.37
C ARG A 221 21.19 -13.99 -10.10
N PHE A 222 20.47 -14.51 -9.11
CA PHE A 222 20.20 -13.80 -7.86
C PHE A 222 21.22 -14.19 -6.79
N LEU A 223 22.48 -13.83 -7.06
CA LEU A 223 23.61 -14.14 -6.19
C LEU A 223 23.75 -13.07 -5.11
N LEU A 224 23.05 -13.29 -4.01
CA LEU A 224 23.15 -12.41 -2.83
C LEU A 224 24.33 -12.85 -1.94
N PRO A 225 25.02 -11.88 -1.30
CA PRO A 225 26.02 -12.21 -0.30
C PRO A 225 25.39 -12.89 0.93
N ASP A 226 26.24 -13.47 1.78
CA ASP A 226 25.78 -13.99 3.06
C ASP A 226 25.09 -12.87 3.86
N ARG A 227 23.95 -13.24 4.47
CA ARG A 227 23.06 -12.27 5.10
C ARG A 227 22.85 -12.58 6.58
N ALA A 228 22.73 -11.53 7.36
CA ALA A 228 22.15 -11.62 8.69
C ALA A 228 20.65 -11.99 8.61
N GLU A 229 20.10 -12.60 9.66
CA GLU A 229 18.64 -12.73 9.74
C GLU A 229 17.99 -11.35 9.68
N PRO A 230 16.90 -11.19 8.91
CA PRO A 230 16.18 -9.93 8.83
C PRO A 230 15.74 -9.44 10.22
N ALA A 231 15.86 -8.14 10.45
CA ALA A 231 15.38 -7.55 11.69
C ALA A 231 13.87 -7.77 11.83
N ARG A 232 13.46 -8.38 12.93
CA ARG A 232 12.03 -8.55 13.24
C ARG A 232 11.43 -7.18 13.55
N THR A 233 10.40 -6.82 12.81
CA THR A 233 9.61 -5.63 13.14
C THR A 233 8.88 -5.90 14.46
N PRO A 234 8.95 -5.00 15.43
CA PRO A 234 8.12 -5.10 16.62
C PRO A 234 6.65 -5.19 16.21
N GLN A 235 5.91 -6.14 16.81
CA GLN A 235 4.46 -6.15 16.63
C GLN A 235 3.89 -4.83 17.10
N ALA A 236 2.99 -4.25 16.31
CA ALA A 236 2.28 -3.04 16.69
C ALA A 236 1.59 -3.29 18.05
N GLN A 237 2.06 -2.61 19.09
CA GLN A 237 1.38 -2.67 20.39
C GLN A 237 0.08 -1.88 20.29
N ALA A 238 -1.01 -2.46 20.78
CA ALA A 238 -2.26 -1.73 20.95
C ALA A 238 -1.99 -0.52 21.84
N LYS A 239 -2.23 0.68 21.32
CA LYS A 239 -2.09 1.90 22.11
C LYS A 239 -3.20 1.91 23.18
N ALA A 240 -2.82 2.13 24.42
CA ALA A 240 -3.81 2.32 25.48
C ALA A 240 -4.76 3.48 25.11
N ARG A 241 -6.04 3.33 25.45
CA ARG A 241 -7.07 4.34 25.21
C ARG A 241 -6.63 5.70 25.75
N GLY A 242 -6.47 6.66 24.88
CA GLY A 242 -6.18 8.06 25.20
C GLY A 242 -7.46 8.93 25.14
N GLU A 243 -7.32 10.19 25.45
CA GLU A 243 -8.37 11.18 25.11
C GLU A 243 -8.50 11.31 23.59
N VAL A 244 -9.74 11.46 23.12
CA VAL A 244 -10.02 11.71 21.71
C VAL A 244 -9.37 13.03 21.29
N LYS A 245 -8.52 12.97 20.28
CA LYS A 245 -7.84 14.15 19.77
C LYS A 245 -8.68 14.83 18.70
N GLU A 246 -8.84 16.14 18.81
CA GLU A 246 -9.46 16.94 17.76
C GLU A 246 -8.46 17.96 17.22
N VAL A 247 -8.29 17.98 15.90
CA VAL A 247 -7.35 18.86 15.19
C VAL A 247 -8.09 19.60 14.09
N ILE A 248 -8.14 20.93 14.20
CA ILE A 248 -8.70 21.81 13.17
C ILE A 248 -7.55 22.58 12.55
N GLU A 249 -7.35 22.36 11.26
CA GLU A 249 -6.34 23.04 10.45
C GLU A 249 -7.01 23.95 9.43
N ARG A 250 -6.49 25.19 9.27
CA ARG A 250 -7.04 26.19 8.37
C ARG A 250 -6.07 26.42 7.20
N GLN A 251 -6.60 26.32 5.99
CA GLN A 251 -5.87 26.60 4.74
C GLN A 251 -6.79 27.32 3.76
N ASP A 252 -6.25 27.79 2.65
CA ASP A 252 -7.06 28.31 1.54
C ASP A 252 -7.75 27.15 0.79
N VAL A 253 -8.87 26.70 1.35
CA VAL A 253 -9.71 25.65 0.77
C VAL A 253 -11.17 26.05 0.80
N LYS A 254 -11.89 25.77 -0.28
CA LYS A 254 -13.33 26.04 -0.37
C LYS A 254 -14.15 24.93 0.27
N GLN A 255 -13.69 23.69 0.18
CA GLN A 255 -14.36 22.52 0.71
C GLN A 255 -13.60 21.95 1.91
N GLY A 256 -14.27 21.78 3.04
CA GLY A 256 -13.72 21.13 4.21
C GLY A 256 -13.45 19.65 3.98
N LYS A 257 -12.40 19.12 4.64
CA LYS A 257 -12.09 17.69 4.68
C LYS A 257 -12.19 17.22 6.13
N LEU A 258 -13.28 16.51 6.42
CA LEU A 258 -13.50 15.91 7.73
C LEU A 258 -13.05 14.45 7.66
N ASN A 259 -11.98 14.15 8.35
CA ASN A 259 -11.40 12.81 8.43
C ASN A 259 -11.42 12.34 9.90
N ILE A 260 -11.92 11.13 10.14
CA ILE A 260 -12.05 10.58 11.49
C ILE A 260 -11.33 9.24 11.54
N GLY A 261 -10.43 9.10 12.51
CA GLY A 261 -9.64 7.89 12.73
C GLY A 261 -10.11 7.11 13.94
N TYR A 262 -10.23 5.80 13.77
CA TYR A 262 -10.61 4.85 14.82
C TYR A 262 -9.54 3.78 14.96
N ARG A 263 -9.32 3.29 16.19
CA ARG A 263 -8.60 2.05 16.46
C ARG A 263 -9.60 0.90 16.39
N THR A 264 -9.33 -0.09 15.55
CA THR A 264 -10.27 -1.20 15.39
C THR A 264 -10.12 -2.26 16.47
N ASN A 265 -8.94 -2.32 17.12
CA ASN A 265 -8.55 -3.38 18.08
C ASN A 265 -8.74 -4.79 17.48
N VAL A 266 -8.76 -4.87 16.16
CA VAL A 266 -8.79 -6.09 15.34
C VAL A 266 -7.85 -5.86 14.16
N THR A 267 -6.96 -6.80 13.92
CA THR A 267 -5.98 -6.78 12.83
C THR A 267 -6.17 -7.97 11.90
N TYR A 268 -5.34 -8.04 10.85
CA TYR A 268 -5.29 -9.22 9.96
C TYR A 268 -4.95 -10.52 10.70
N GLU A 269 -4.28 -10.45 11.87
CA GLU A 269 -3.90 -11.61 12.69
C GLU A 269 -5.09 -12.23 13.45
N ASP A 270 -6.16 -11.45 13.68
CA ASP A 270 -7.25 -11.80 14.55
C ASP A 270 -8.32 -12.66 13.84
N ASP A 271 -9.02 -13.51 14.62
CA ASP A 271 -10.14 -14.30 14.11
C ASP A 271 -11.29 -13.43 13.62
N ASP A 272 -11.47 -12.26 14.20
CA ASP A 272 -12.51 -11.30 13.86
C ASP A 272 -12.21 -10.49 12.55
N TYR A 273 -11.13 -10.80 11.83
CA TYR A 273 -10.75 -10.07 10.63
C TYR A 273 -11.86 -10.02 9.56
N TYR A 274 -12.54 -11.14 9.30
CA TYR A 274 -13.62 -11.18 8.31
C TYR A 274 -14.86 -10.39 8.77
N ALA A 275 -15.15 -10.43 10.06
CA ALA A 275 -16.19 -9.60 10.67
C ALA A 275 -15.85 -8.09 10.57
N LEU A 276 -14.57 -7.73 10.71
CA LEU A 276 -14.10 -6.36 10.50
C LEU A 276 -14.26 -5.90 9.03
N GLN A 277 -14.02 -6.77 8.05
CA GLN A 277 -14.28 -6.46 6.64
C GLN A 277 -15.78 -6.23 6.38
N MET A 278 -16.62 -7.09 6.92
CA MET A 278 -18.09 -6.94 6.85
C MET A 278 -18.56 -5.65 7.53
N PHE A 279 -18.07 -5.38 8.74
CA PHE A 279 -18.34 -4.13 9.47
C PHE A 279 -18.00 -2.90 8.60
N ASN A 280 -16.80 -2.84 8.04
CA ASN A 280 -16.39 -1.73 7.18
C ASN A 280 -17.27 -1.60 5.94
N GLY A 281 -17.63 -2.71 5.31
CA GLY A 281 -18.48 -2.71 4.11
C GLY A 281 -19.86 -2.10 4.39
N ILE A 282 -20.51 -2.46 5.50
CA ILE A 282 -21.80 -1.92 5.94
C ILE A 282 -21.67 -0.48 6.41
N PHE A 283 -20.61 -0.16 7.15
CA PHE A 283 -20.41 1.16 7.75
C PHE A 283 -20.13 2.23 6.69
N GLY A 284 -19.09 2.06 5.86
CA GLY A 284 -18.67 3.11 4.94
C GLY A 284 -17.86 2.67 3.73
N GLY A 285 -17.63 1.35 3.57
CA GLY A 285 -16.75 0.82 2.52
C GLY A 285 -17.36 0.79 1.12
N PHE A 286 -18.68 0.80 1.00
CA PHE A 286 -19.40 0.60 -0.27
C PHE A 286 -20.47 1.64 -0.52
N SER A 287 -21.02 1.67 -1.75
CA SER A 287 -22.07 2.62 -2.14
C SER A 287 -23.45 2.37 -1.47
N HIS A 288 -23.66 1.19 -0.89
CA HIS A 288 -24.84 0.88 -0.08
C HIS A 288 -24.59 1.06 1.42
N SER A 289 -23.43 1.56 1.82
CA SER A 289 -23.06 1.72 3.23
C SER A 289 -23.83 2.83 3.93
N LYS A 290 -23.87 2.74 5.26
CA LYS A 290 -24.54 3.75 6.10
C LYS A 290 -24.00 5.16 5.92
N LEU A 291 -22.68 5.33 5.81
CA LEU A 291 -22.08 6.63 5.57
C LEU A 291 -22.48 7.19 4.20
N PHE A 292 -22.42 6.37 3.16
CA PHE A 292 -22.81 6.81 1.82
C PHE A 292 -24.28 7.23 1.78
N ILE A 293 -25.18 6.41 2.30
CA ILE A 293 -26.64 6.67 2.26
C ILE A 293 -27.00 7.85 3.17
N ASN A 294 -26.54 7.87 4.42
CA ASN A 294 -27.05 8.84 5.40
C ASN A 294 -26.32 10.18 5.37
N VAL A 295 -24.99 10.21 5.10
CA VAL A 295 -24.22 11.47 5.04
C VAL A 295 -24.29 12.11 3.66
N ARG A 296 -24.15 11.31 2.59
CA ARG A 296 -24.08 11.82 1.22
C ARG A 296 -25.46 11.95 0.57
N GLU A 297 -26.26 10.87 0.53
CA GLU A 297 -27.52 10.88 -0.23
C GLU A 297 -28.66 11.56 0.50
N LYS A 298 -28.99 11.11 1.71
CA LYS A 298 -30.16 11.65 2.44
C LYS A 298 -29.96 13.09 2.91
N GLU A 299 -28.83 13.35 3.53
CA GLU A 299 -28.57 14.66 4.13
C GLU A 299 -27.86 15.63 3.19
N SER A 300 -27.32 15.13 2.08
CA SER A 300 -26.55 15.91 1.08
C SER A 300 -25.43 16.75 1.70
N LEU A 301 -24.83 16.27 2.81
CA LEU A 301 -23.80 17.01 3.57
C LEU A 301 -22.42 16.89 2.96
N ALA A 302 -22.17 15.81 2.20
CA ALA A 302 -20.86 15.49 1.68
C ALA A 302 -20.91 15.14 0.19
N TYR A 303 -19.87 15.54 -0.54
CA TYR A 303 -19.63 15.08 -1.92
C TYR A 303 -19.19 13.63 -1.96
N TYR A 304 -18.49 13.19 -0.92
CA TYR A 304 -18.11 11.80 -0.66
C TYR A 304 -18.10 11.56 0.85
N ALA A 305 -18.49 10.37 1.24
CA ALA A 305 -18.35 9.85 2.59
C ALA A 305 -18.06 8.36 2.48
N ALA A 306 -16.89 7.95 2.96
CA ALA A 306 -16.43 6.58 2.87
C ALA A 306 -15.53 6.21 4.05
N SER A 307 -15.39 4.91 4.32
CA SER A 307 -14.43 4.40 5.28
C SER A 307 -13.45 3.42 4.62
N ARG A 308 -12.24 3.35 5.18
CA ARG A 308 -11.17 2.47 4.75
C ARG A 308 -10.46 1.84 5.93
N LEU A 309 -10.15 0.55 5.81
CA LEU A 309 -9.37 -0.19 6.79
C LEU A 309 -7.88 -0.21 6.43
N GLU A 310 -7.05 -0.15 7.46
CA GLU A 310 -5.66 -0.60 7.44
C GLU A 310 -5.51 -1.76 8.42
N SER A 311 -5.73 -2.96 7.92
CA SER A 311 -5.92 -4.14 8.79
C SER A 311 -4.63 -4.64 9.45
N HIS A 312 -3.44 -4.40 8.88
CA HIS A 312 -2.19 -4.77 9.54
C HIS A 312 -1.84 -3.84 10.71
N LYS A 313 -2.38 -2.62 10.73
CA LYS A 313 -2.19 -1.66 11.82
C LYS A 313 -3.39 -1.62 12.78
N GLY A 314 -4.54 -2.11 12.34
CA GLY A 314 -5.79 -2.03 13.11
C GLY A 314 -6.38 -0.63 13.14
N LEU A 315 -6.46 0.02 11.97
CA LEU A 315 -7.03 1.37 11.81
C LEU A 315 -8.24 1.34 10.88
N LEU A 316 -9.22 2.16 11.21
CA LEU A 316 -10.33 2.54 10.35
C LEU A 316 -10.31 4.06 10.17
N MET A 317 -10.34 4.52 8.94
CA MET A 317 -10.35 5.93 8.59
C MET A 317 -11.62 6.26 7.83
N VAL A 318 -12.41 7.20 8.35
CA VAL A 318 -13.54 7.82 7.66
C VAL A 318 -13.04 9.08 6.97
N MET A 319 -13.44 9.26 5.72
CA MET A 319 -13.07 10.39 4.88
C MET A 319 -14.32 11.03 4.31
N SER A 320 -14.47 12.33 4.45
CA SER A 320 -15.59 13.07 3.86
C SER A 320 -15.20 14.47 3.41
N GLY A 321 -15.79 14.91 2.30
CA GLY A 321 -15.67 16.28 1.80
C GLY A 321 -16.97 17.04 2.04
N ILE A 322 -16.95 18.01 2.93
CA ILE A 322 -18.14 18.72 3.42
C ILE A 322 -18.03 20.24 3.24
N GLU A 323 -19.14 20.94 3.27
CA GLU A 323 -19.18 22.38 3.51
C GLU A 323 -18.71 22.67 4.94
N PRO A 324 -17.84 23.66 5.19
CA PRO A 324 -17.34 23.97 6.53
C PRO A 324 -18.44 24.19 7.58
N ALA A 325 -19.51 24.84 7.21
CA ALA A 325 -20.66 25.09 8.08
C ALA A 325 -21.40 23.82 8.55
N ASN A 326 -21.18 22.70 7.86
CA ASN A 326 -21.83 21.42 8.15
C ASN A 326 -21.00 20.53 9.08
N TYR A 327 -19.88 20.98 9.63
CA TYR A 327 -18.96 20.19 10.44
C TYR A 327 -19.68 19.45 11.57
N GLU A 328 -20.35 20.18 12.46
CA GLU A 328 -21.03 19.58 13.63
C GLU A 328 -22.12 18.58 13.23
N LYS A 329 -22.89 18.91 12.18
CA LYS A 329 -23.95 18.04 11.69
C LYS A 329 -23.38 16.76 11.07
N ALA A 330 -22.34 16.88 10.24
CA ALA A 330 -21.72 15.72 9.61
C ALA A 330 -21.07 14.79 10.63
N ARG A 331 -20.33 15.35 11.59
CA ARG A 331 -19.74 14.61 12.69
C ARG A 331 -20.77 13.82 13.47
N ARG A 332 -21.85 14.50 13.91
CA ARG A 332 -22.94 13.86 14.65
C ARG A 332 -23.55 12.69 13.88
N ILE A 333 -23.83 12.85 12.58
CA ILE A 333 -24.43 11.79 11.78
C ILE A 333 -23.45 10.61 11.62
N ILE A 334 -22.14 10.87 11.43
CA ILE A 334 -21.14 9.80 11.40
C ILE A 334 -21.11 9.02 12.71
N ASP A 335 -21.16 9.72 13.86
CA ASP A 335 -21.20 9.09 15.18
C ASP A 335 -22.51 8.29 15.38
N GLU A 336 -23.66 8.79 14.91
CA GLU A 336 -24.94 8.07 14.90
C GLU A 336 -24.85 6.77 14.08
N GLN A 337 -24.17 6.79 12.90
CA GLN A 337 -23.98 5.58 12.11
C GLN A 337 -23.04 4.57 12.79
N MET A 338 -22.01 5.04 13.48
CA MET A 338 -21.16 4.15 14.29
C MET A 338 -21.97 3.52 15.42
N GLN A 339 -22.81 4.28 16.09
CA GLN A 339 -23.69 3.76 17.15
C GLN A 339 -24.71 2.76 16.59
N ALA A 340 -25.26 3.01 15.38
CA ALA A 340 -26.13 2.07 14.69
C ALA A 340 -25.44 0.73 14.42
N MET A 341 -24.16 0.75 14.02
CA MET A 341 -23.37 -0.49 13.87
C MET A 341 -23.22 -1.25 15.20
N LYS A 342 -22.96 -0.56 16.30
CA LYS A 342 -22.85 -1.16 17.64
C LYS A 342 -24.17 -1.74 18.15
N ASN A 343 -25.28 -1.11 17.80
CA ASN A 343 -26.64 -1.58 18.17
C ASN A 343 -27.13 -2.73 17.27
N GLY A 344 -26.43 -3.05 16.16
CA GLY A 344 -26.88 -4.03 15.18
C GLY A 344 -28.01 -3.52 14.28
N ASP A 345 -28.13 -2.19 14.13
CA ASP A 345 -29.18 -1.55 13.31
C ASP A 345 -28.80 -1.59 11.82
N PHE A 346 -28.68 -2.78 11.29
CA PHE A 346 -28.50 -3.05 9.86
C PHE A 346 -29.28 -4.31 9.48
N THR A 347 -29.71 -4.39 8.23
CA THR A 347 -30.62 -5.42 7.75
C THR A 347 -29.88 -6.66 7.24
N ASP A 348 -30.60 -7.78 7.12
CA ASP A 348 -30.04 -9.00 6.50
C ASP A 348 -29.76 -8.79 5.02
N GLU A 349 -30.49 -7.87 4.35
CA GLU A 349 -30.22 -7.47 2.97
C GLU A 349 -28.88 -6.71 2.86
N GLU A 350 -28.60 -5.75 3.77
CA GLU A 350 -27.29 -5.05 3.84
C GLU A 350 -26.15 -6.04 4.09
N MET A 351 -26.36 -7.04 4.95
CA MET A 351 -25.40 -8.13 5.17
C MET A 351 -25.17 -8.95 3.89
N ALA A 352 -26.23 -9.41 3.24
CA ALA A 352 -26.14 -10.23 2.03
C ALA A 352 -25.47 -9.46 0.87
N GLN A 353 -25.86 -8.20 0.68
CA GLN A 353 -25.27 -7.32 -0.34
C GLN A 353 -23.77 -7.09 -0.07
N THR A 354 -23.39 -6.84 1.17
CA THR A 354 -21.99 -6.62 1.57
C THR A 354 -21.15 -7.88 1.31
N LYS A 355 -21.63 -9.07 1.66
CA LYS A 355 -20.95 -10.35 1.36
C LYS A 355 -20.74 -10.51 -0.16
N ALA A 356 -21.76 -10.22 -0.96
CA ALA A 356 -21.69 -10.32 -2.42
C ALA A 356 -20.65 -9.34 -2.99
N VAL A 357 -20.59 -8.09 -2.51
CA VAL A 357 -19.63 -7.09 -2.98
C VAL A 357 -18.21 -7.48 -2.59
N ILE A 358 -17.96 -7.90 -1.35
CA ILE A 358 -16.63 -8.35 -0.90
C ILE A 358 -16.15 -9.53 -1.77
N ARG A 359 -17.04 -10.52 -2.02
CA ARG A 359 -16.72 -11.66 -2.87
C ARG A 359 -16.35 -11.24 -4.29
N ASN A 360 -17.15 -10.36 -4.91
CA ASN A 360 -16.89 -9.86 -6.25
C ASN A 360 -15.57 -9.09 -6.33
N GLN A 361 -15.30 -8.19 -5.37
CA GLN A 361 -14.03 -7.45 -5.32
C GLN A 361 -12.82 -8.38 -5.14
N LEU A 362 -12.94 -9.44 -4.34
CA LEU A 362 -11.89 -10.42 -4.22
C LEU A 362 -11.64 -11.14 -5.55
N LEU A 363 -12.69 -11.59 -6.23
CA LEU A 363 -12.59 -12.26 -7.53
C LEU A 363 -11.95 -11.33 -8.58
N GLU A 364 -12.41 -10.07 -8.68
CA GLU A 364 -11.82 -9.06 -9.57
C GLU A 364 -10.33 -8.82 -9.26
N THR A 365 -9.98 -8.77 -7.96
CA THR A 365 -8.59 -8.60 -7.54
C THR A 365 -7.73 -9.79 -7.98
N LEU A 366 -8.23 -11.01 -7.81
CA LEU A 366 -7.54 -12.24 -8.21
C LEU A 366 -7.48 -12.43 -9.73
N ASP A 367 -8.25 -11.67 -10.50
CA ASP A 367 -8.24 -11.71 -11.96
C ASP A 367 -7.04 -11.01 -12.58
N THR A 368 -6.26 -10.30 -11.80
CA THR A 368 -5.04 -9.64 -12.26
C THR A 368 -3.80 -10.16 -11.52
N PRO A 369 -2.64 -10.32 -12.19
CA PRO A 369 -1.40 -10.75 -11.53
C PRO A 369 -1.01 -9.82 -10.37
N ARG A 370 -1.19 -8.50 -10.54
CA ARG A 370 -0.91 -7.52 -9.50
C ARG A 370 -1.79 -7.72 -8.27
N GLY A 371 -3.09 -7.86 -8.48
CA GLY A 371 -4.05 -8.08 -7.38
C GLY A 371 -3.80 -9.40 -6.66
N LEU A 372 -3.48 -10.46 -7.42
CA LEU A 372 -3.12 -11.76 -6.87
C LEU A 372 -1.91 -11.66 -5.94
N VAL A 373 -0.83 -10.97 -6.36
CA VAL A 373 0.33 -10.74 -5.51
C VAL A 373 -0.03 -9.96 -4.25
N GLU A 374 -0.87 -8.93 -4.36
CA GLU A 374 -1.28 -8.14 -3.18
C GLU A 374 -2.06 -8.98 -2.15
N VAL A 375 -2.94 -9.87 -2.60
CA VAL A 375 -3.67 -10.80 -1.72
C VAL A 375 -2.71 -11.79 -1.06
N LEU A 376 -1.82 -12.43 -1.83
CA LEU A 376 -0.85 -13.38 -1.31
C LEU A 376 0.16 -12.72 -0.37
N TYR A 377 0.54 -11.48 -0.63
CA TYR A 377 1.53 -10.75 0.17
C TYR A 377 1.03 -10.38 1.57
N HIS A 378 -0.27 -10.36 1.82
CA HIS A 378 -0.79 -10.26 3.19
C HIS A 378 -0.27 -11.41 4.06
N ASN A 379 -0.14 -12.60 3.49
CA ASN A 379 0.42 -13.76 4.17
C ASN A 379 1.94 -13.65 4.45
N VAL A 380 2.66 -12.82 3.70
CA VAL A 380 4.08 -12.55 3.96
C VAL A 380 4.27 -11.54 5.08
N VAL A 381 3.39 -10.53 5.12
CA VAL A 381 3.43 -9.48 6.16
C VAL A 381 2.94 -10.02 7.52
N SER A 382 2.01 -10.97 7.49
CA SER A 382 1.35 -11.54 8.67
C SER A 382 2.02 -12.85 9.12
N THR A 383 1.96 -13.13 10.41
CA THR A 383 2.29 -14.45 10.96
C THR A 383 1.17 -15.45 10.68
N ARG A 384 -0.07 -14.99 10.64
CA ARG A 384 -1.23 -15.80 10.29
C ARG A 384 -1.35 -15.93 8.77
N LYS A 385 -1.42 -17.19 8.30
CA LYS A 385 -1.64 -17.51 6.89
C LYS A 385 -3.13 -17.70 6.65
N ARG A 386 -3.65 -17.00 5.63
CA ARG A 386 -5.04 -17.10 5.17
C ARG A 386 -5.05 -17.51 3.71
N PRO A 387 -5.30 -18.80 3.40
CA PRO A 387 -5.48 -19.25 2.02
C PRO A 387 -6.64 -18.49 1.35
N ILE A 388 -6.57 -18.34 0.02
CA ILE A 388 -7.61 -17.62 -0.73
C ILE A 388 -9.00 -18.20 -0.52
N ASP A 389 -9.11 -19.53 -0.43
CA ASP A 389 -10.39 -20.21 -0.18
C ASP A 389 -10.99 -19.85 1.20
N GLU A 390 -10.11 -19.62 2.21
CA GLU A 390 -10.56 -19.16 3.54
C GLU A 390 -11.16 -17.75 3.49
N TRP A 391 -10.67 -16.87 2.61
CA TRP A 391 -11.22 -15.51 2.49
C TRP A 391 -12.71 -15.52 2.11
N MET A 392 -13.08 -16.35 1.13
CA MET A 392 -14.48 -16.47 0.72
C MET A 392 -15.32 -17.14 1.80
N ALA A 393 -14.87 -18.29 2.31
CA ALA A 393 -15.60 -19.03 3.33
C ALA A 393 -15.72 -18.24 4.64
N GLY A 394 -14.66 -17.55 5.06
CA GLY A 394 -14.66 -16.73 6.27
C GLY A 394 -15.65 -15.57 6.20
N THR A 395 -15.72 -14.88 5.05
CA THR A 395 -16.71 -13.81 4.83
C THR A 395 -18.15 -14.33 4.84
N ASP A 396 -18.40 -15.47 4.19
CA ASP A 396 -19.74 -16.07 4.11
C ASP A 396 -20.27 -16.52 5.49
N GLN A 397 -19.38 -16.92 6.40
CA GLN A 397 -19.73 -17.39 7.75
C GLN A 397 -20.03 -16.26 8.74
N VAL A 398 -19.63 -15.00 8.45
CA VAL A 398 -19.86 -13.89 9.37
C VAL A 398 -21.33 -13.69 9.66
N THR A 399 -21.66 -13.62 10.95
CA THR A 399 -23.03 -13.36 11.46
C THR A 399 -23.19 -11.89 11.85
N ARG A 400 -24.43 -11.48 12.14
CA ARG A 400 -24.75 -10.13 12.68
C ARG A 400 -24.04 -9.90 14.01
N GLU A 401 -24.06 -10.90 14.89
CA GLU A 401 -23.42 -10.85 16.20
C GLU A 401 -21.92 -10.65 16.11
N ASP A 402 -21.27 -11.24 15.11
CA ASP A 402 -19.84 -11.04 14.83
C ASP A 402 -19.55 -9.58 14.43
N VAL A 403 -20.40 -8.99 13.57
CA VAL A 403 -20.25 -7.59 13.15
C VAL A 403 -20.46 -6.64 14.33
N VAL A 404 -21.47 -6.88 15.18
CA VAL A 404 -21.71 -6.07 16.40
C VAL A 404 -20.54 -6.20 17.37
N ARG A 405 -20.05 -7.42 17.62
CA ARG A 405 -18.89 -7.66 18.48
C ARG A 405 -17.66 -6.87 18.02
N VAL A 406 -17.42 -6.81 16.72
CA VAL A 406 -16.31 -6.01 16.16
C VAL A 406 -16.61 -4.53 16.27
N ALA A 407 -17.83 -4.07 16.01
CA ALA A 407 -18.23 -2.68 16.16
C ALA A 407 -17.95 -2.15 17.59
N ASP A 408 -18.19 -2.97 18.60
CA ASP A 408 -17.92 -2.62 20.01
C ASP A 408 -16.43 -2.43 20.31
N LYS A 409 -15.55 -3.11 19.56
CA LYS A 409 -14.09 -2.96 19.68
C LYS A 409 -13.57 -1.69 19.01
N VAL A 410 -14.35 -1.10 18.08
CA VAL A 410 -13.94 0.10 17.34
C VAL A 410 -14.05 1.33 18.22
N GLU A 411 -12.93 2.01 18.46
CA GLU A 411 -12.81 3.17 19.33
C GLU A 411 -12.36 4.40 18.55
N LEU A 412 -13.03 5.53 18.77
CA LEU A 412 -12.65 6.82 18.21
C LEU A 412 -11.32 7.25 18.83
N ASP A 413 -10.36 7.62 17.96
CA ASP A 413 -9.02 8.10 18.37
C ASP A 413 -8.83 9.58 18.03
N THR A 414 -9.00 9.95 16.75
CA THR A 414 -8.67 11.30 16.28
C THR A 414 -9.71 11.81 15.29
N VAL A 415 -10.09 13.06 15.45
CA VAL A 415 -10.89 13.82 14.48
C VAL A 415 -9.99 14.90 13.88
N TYR A 416 -9.84 14.89 12.56
CA TYR A 416 -9.07 15.90 11.83
C TYR A 416 -9.98 16.65 10.85
N PHE A 417 -9.98 17.96 10.94
CA PHE A 417 -10.77 18.82 10.06
C PHE A 417 -9.90 19.88 9.39
N LEU A 418 -9.70 19.73 8.08
CA LEU A 418 -9.11 20.77 7.24
C LEU A 418 -10.23 21.68 6.72
N THR A 419 -10.17 22.96 7.02
CA THR A 419 -11.22 23.93 6.68
C THR A 419 -10.65 25.21 6.09
N GLY A 420 -11.54 26.04 5.52
CA GLY A 420 -11.18 27.35 4.99
C GLY A 420 -10.76 28.35 6.09
N MET A 421 -10.08 29.41 5.67
CA MET A 421 -9.81 30.55 6.54
C MET A 421 -11.17 31.22 6.92
N GLU A 422 -11.32 31.63 8.16
CA GLU A 422 -12.49 32.45 8.54
C GLU A 422 -12.48 33.73 7.72
N ALA A 423 -13.65 34.11 7.16
CA ALA A 423 -13.80 35.44 6.58
C ALA A 423 -13.59 36.47 7.72
N THR A 424 -12.54 37.25 7.62
CA THR A 424 -12.37 38.40 8.50
C THR A 424 -13.51 39.36 8.20
N GLU A 425 -14.17 39.94 9.22
CA GLU A 425 -15.28 40.87 9.08
C GLU A 425 -14.98 42.10 8.18
N ASP A 426 -13.71 42.31 7.81
CA ASP A 426 -13.23 43.41 6.97
C ASP A 426 -12.95 43.08 5.50
N GLY A 427 -13.39 41.94 4.97
CA GLY A 427 -13.30 41.66 3.52
C GLY A 427 -11.89 41.65 2.93
N LYS A 428 -10.86 41.56 3.75
CA LYS A 428 -9.44 41.39 3.33
C LYS A 428 -8.96 40.05 3.76
N THR A 429 -8.76 39.15 2.77
CA THR A 429 -7.95 37.94 2.96
C THR A 429 -6.58 38.37 3.43
N GLY A 430 -6.24 38.05 4.67
CA GLY A 430 -4.88 38.24 5.19
C GLY A 430 -3.91 37.39 4.37
N VAL A 431 -2.94 38.03 3.74
CA VAL A 431 -1.81 37.48 3.03
C VAL A 431 -0.80 36.93 4.03
#